data_fc8fd96837eacdab68d593957a032087
#
_entry.id   fc8fd96837eacdab68d593957a032087
#
_cell.length_a   1.000
_cell.length_b   1.000
_cell.length_c   1.000
_cell.angle_alpha   90.00
_cell.angle_beta   90.00
_cell.angle_gamma   90.00
#
_symmetry.space_group_name_H-M   'P 1'
#
loop_
_entity.id
_entity.type
_entity.pdbx_description
1 polymer ?
#
loop_
_entity_poly.entity_id
_entity_poly.type
_entity_poly.pdbx_seq_one_letter_code
_entity_poly.pdbx_strand_id
1 'polypeptide(L)'
;MGNLWKTQQSHQQSLTRKLLPYVLYAIIPLALLHFYLYPSPPPLLDSSSVIKDQFSNLNPIAKAEKTGNGVLDSVSEPPKEKENVNEILISSTPPPKEEESKEIASVCDYTNGKWVQEKKGPLYNGSSCGTIKDGQNCMNHGRPDMDYLYWKWQPKECNLDRFDPQLFLQILEGKHLAFVGDSMARNQLESLLCMLSSVSPPNLIYSNGDDNRFRRWHFPSHNVNVSVYWSPFLVNGIEKSSDGTINYNQLFFDSVDERWGSELDSIDMVVLSIGHWYLHPAIYHDGEVDLGCHALDSMNCTDVEFYDVFGKAFNTSLKAIIERKSKSEGNGIDVIVTTFSPHHFEGEWDQFGACSKTKPYMEEEKSLDWMDSRMRQAEVEEVEKAKTILNADNNAMPKVRVAALDVTKLAMLRPDGHPGPYMHPNPFADGIKERVQNDCVHWCLPGPIDTWNEIMLDVMKRWRASSMK
;
A
#
# COMPACT_ATOMS: atom_id res chain seq x y z
N MET A 1 -38.37 9.48 -52.81
CA MET A 1 -36.94 9.69 -52.41
C MET A 1 -36.26 8.48 -51.77
N GLY A 2 -36.77 7.28 -52.00
CA GLY A 2 -36.27 6.04 -51.32
C GLY A 2 -35.31 5.17 -52.12
N ASN A 3 -35.00 5.47 -53.37
CA ASN A 3 -34.22 4.56 -54.24
C ASN A 3 -32.77 5.00 -54.52
N LEU A 4 -32.35 6.17 -54.11
CA LEU A 4 -30.99 6.67 -54.35
C LEU A 4 -29.99 6.20 -53.26
N TRP A 5 -30.47 5.89 -52.04
CA TRP A 5 -29.60 5.48 -50.93
C TRP A 5 -29.18 4.02 -51.01
N LYS A 6 -29.99 3.14 -51.57
CA LYS A 6 -29.64 1.71 -51.74
C LYS A 6 -28.58 1.45 -52.80
N THR A 7 -28.47 2.30 -53.83
CA THR A 7 -27.46 2.16 -54.89
C THR A 7 -26.06 2.61 -54.45
N GLN A 8 -25.96 3.55 -53.52
CA GLN A 8 -24.68 4.02 -53.05
C GLN A 8 -24.01 3.02 -52.04
N GLN A 9 -24.81 2.36 -51.19
CA GLN A 9 -24.31 1.34 -50.27
C GLN A 9 -23.82 0.07 -50.96
N SER A 10 -24.47 -0.36 -52.05
CA SER A 10 -24.06 -1.55 -52.82
C SER A 10 -22.77 -1.32 -53.62
N HIS A 11 -22.50 -0.08 -54.05
CA HIS A 11 -21.26 0.26 -54.77
C HIS A 11 -20.05 0.32 -53.84
N GLN A 12 -20.23 0.81 -52.61
CA GLN A 12 -19.17 0.88 -51.60
C GLN A 12 -18.76 -0.51 -51.08
N GLN A 13 -19.73 -1.41 -50.86
CA GLN A 13 -19.45 -2.80 -50.44
C GLN A 13 -18.79 -3.65 -51.56
N SER A 14 -19.04 -3.32 -52.84
CA SER A 14 -18.41 -3.98 -53.98
C SER A 14 -16.94 -3.56 -54.17
N LEU A 15 -16.61 -2.30 -53.90
CA LEU A 15 -15.24 -1.78 -54.02
C LEU A 15 -14.34 -2.32 -52.87
N THR A 16 -14.85 -2.38 -51.64
CA THR A 16 -14.08 -2.89 -50.49
C THR A 16 -13.77 -4.39 -50.63
N ARG A 17 -14.70 -5.21 -51.14
CA ARG A 17 -14.46 -6.63 -51.42
C ARG A 17 -13.43 -6.89 -52.53
N LYS A 18 -13.30 -5.99 -53.50
CA LYS A 18 -12.32 -6.13 -54.58
C LYS A 18 -10.93 -5.63 -54.22
N LEU A 19 -10.82 -4.70 -53.27
CA LEU A 19 -9.54 -4.13 -52.84
C LEU A 19 -8.90 -4.91 -51.70
N LEU A 20 -9.67 -5.65 -50.88
CA LEU A 20 -9.19 -6.41 -49.73
C LEU A 20 -8.02 -7.37 -50.03
N PRO A 21 -8.06 -8.17 -51.11
CA PRO A 21 -6.93 -9.05 -51.43
C PRO A 21 -5.65 -8.28 -51.81
N TYR A 22 -5.74 -7.14 -52.45
CA TYR A 22 -4.56 -6.33 -52.84
C TYR A 22 -3.92 -5.64 -51.63
N VAL A 23 -4.71 -5.24 -50.63
CA VAL A 23 -4.21 -4.71 -49.34
C VAL A 23 -3.48 -5.78 -48.56
N LEU A 24 -4.02 -7.01 -48.51
CA LEU A 24 -3.35 -8.16 -47.83
C LEU A 24 -2.06 -8.52 -48.57
N TYR A 25 -2.01 -8.53 -49.89
CA TYR A 25 -0.79 -8.79 -50.65
C TYR A 25 0.30 -7.72 -50.49
N ALA A 26 -0.04 -6.50 -50.12
CA ALA A 26 0.90 -5.41 -49.83
C ALA A 26 1.39 -5.45 -48.37
N ILE A 27 0.53 -5.81 -47.41
CA ILE A 27 0.85 -5.81 -45.98
C ILE A 27 1.80 -6.99 -45.61
N ILE A 28 1.60 -8.18 -46.19
CA ILE A 28 2.41 -9.37 -45.87
C ILE A 28 3.90 -9.15 -46.19
N PRO A 29 4.31 -8.65 -47.36
CA PRO A 29 5.72 -8.38 -47.66
C PRO A 29 6.30 -7.28 -46.76
N LEU A 30 5.52 -6.24 -46.40
CA LEU A 30 5.96 -5.21 -45.50
C LEU A 30 6.17 -5.71 -44.06
N ALA A 31 5.32 -6.59 -43.58
CA ALA A 31 5.48 -7.24 -42.28
C ALA A 31 6.73 -8.15 -42.27
N LEU A 32 6.93 -8.95 -43.33
CA LEU A 32 8.12 -9.79 -43.47
C LEU A 32 9.41 -8.96 -43.58
N LEU A 33 9.37 -7.83 -44.28
CA LEU A 33 10.48 -6.91 -44.38
C LEU A 33 10.80 -6.26 -43.03
N HIS A 34 9.77 -5.94 -42.24
CA HIS A 34 9.92 -5.41 -40.87
C HIS A 34 10.62 -6.45 -39.96
N PHE A 35 10.19 -7.70 -39.99
CA PHE A 35 10.85 -8.79 -39.22
C PHE A 35 12.28 -9.05 -39.67
N TYR A 36 12.59 -8.87 -40.95
CA TYR A 36 13.93 -9.02 -41.48
C TYR A 36 14.86 -7.87 -41.11
N LEU A 37 14.35 -6.62 -41.10
CA LEU A 37 15.13 -5.43 -40.78
C LEU A 37 15.26 -5.18 -39.27
N TYR A 38 14.33 -5.69 -38.47
CA TYR A 38 14.33 -5.58 -37.00
C TYR A 38 14.18 -6.96 -36.35
N PRO A 39 15.22 -7.82 -36.38
CA PRO A 39 15.18 -9.09 -35.71
C PRO A 39 15.04 -8.83 -34.19
N SER A 40 14.07 -9.50 -33.58
CA SER A 40 13.89 -9.47 -32.12
C SER A 40 15.19 -9.93 -31.44
N PRO A 41 15.63 -9.31 -30.35
CA PRO A 41 16.78 -9.81 -29.60
C PRO A 41 16.49 -11.24 -29.12
N PRO A 42 17.51 -12.12 -29.11
CA PRO A 42 17.35 -13.48 -28.61
C PRO A 42 16.89 -13.46 -27.14
N PRO A 43 16.10 -14.44 -26.69
CA PRO A 43 15.71 -14.54 -25.31
C PRO A 43 16.96 -14.61 -24.43
N LEU A 44 17.04 -13.77 -23.40
CA LEU A 44 18.10 -13.78 -22.41
C LEU A 44 18.12 -15.17 -21.76
N LEU A 45 19.17 -15.92 -22.04
CA LEU A 45 19.51 -17.17 -21.33
C LEU A 45 19.72 -16.82 -19.86
N ASP A 46 18.97 -17.51 -19.01
CA ASP A 46 19.05 -17.47 -17.56
C ASP A 46 20.51 -17.73 -17.11
N SER A 47 21.16 -16.67 -16.63
CA SER A 47 22.57 -16.68 -16.18
C SER A 47 22.73 -17.16 -14.73
N SER A 48 21.85 -18.06 -14.26
CA SER A 48 21.94 -18.63 -12.89
C SER A 48 22.86 -19.87 -12.77
N SER A 49 23.56 -20.31 -13.83
CA SER A 49 24.41 -21.50 -13.78
C SER A 49 25.92 -21.28 -14.01
N VAL A 50 26.43 -20.04 -14.10
CA VAL A 50 27.85 -19.78 -14.41
C VAL A 50 28.64 -19.05 -13.29
N ILE A 51 28.08 -18.88 -12.10
CA ILE A 51 28.82 -18.28 -10.96
C ILE A 51 28.97 -19.33 -9.84
N LYS A 52 29.57 -20.50 -10.14
CA LYS A 52 30.00 -21.46 -9.11
C LYS A 52 31.48 -21.87 -9.18
N ASP A 53 32.26 -21.44 -10.15
CA ASP A 53 33.63 -21.95 -10.35
C ASP A 53 34.76 -20.91 -10.36
N GLN A 54 34.57 -19.70 -9.79
CA GLN A 54 35.64 -18.70 -9.73
C GLN A 54 36.02 -18.17 -8.34
N PHE A 55 35.61 -18.81 -7.25
CA PHE A 55 36.09 -18.44 -5.92
C PHE A 55 36.67 -19.63 -5.13
N SER A 56 37.62 -20.34 -5.76
CA SER A 56 38.48 -21.27 -5.02
C SER A 56 39.91 -21.05 -5.44
N ASN A 57 40.53 -19.96 -5.08
CA ASN A 57 42.00 -19.81 -4.97
C ASN A 57 42.33 -18.35 -4.69
N LEU A 58 42.57 -18.01 -3.46
CA LEU A 58 43.53 -17.00 -2.98
C LEU A 58 43.49 -17.02 -1.44
N ASN A 59 44.39 -17.79 -0.91
CA ASN A 59 44.89 -17.68 0.48
C ASN A 59 46.35 -17.18 0.43
N PRO A 60 46.98 -16.94 1.57
CA PRO A 60 47.20 -15.66 2.23
C PRO A 60 48.70 -15.34 2.33
N ILE A 61 49.09 -14.12 2.62
CA ILE A 61 50.44 -13.69 3.10
C ILE A 61 50.31 -12.15 3.32
N ALA A 62 50.84 -11.47 4.34
CA ALA A 62 51.69 -11.76 5.47
C ALA A 62 51.65 -10.57 6.44
N LYS A 63 52.08 -10.85 7.66
CA LYS A 63 52.43 -9.90 8.71
C LYS A 63 53.60 -9.00 8.34
N ALA A 64 53.63 -7.79 8.86
CA ALA A 64 54.78 -7.06 9.41
C ALA A 64 54.30 -5.65 9.78
N GLU A 65 54.63 -5.03 10.79
CA GLU A 65 55.49 -4.99 11.97
C GLU A 65 55.60 -3.52 12.38
N LYS A 66 55.68 -3.31 13.65
CA LYS A 66 55.83 -2.09 14.45
C LYS A 66 57.01 -1.19 14.00
N THR A 67 56.85 0.10 14.27
CA THR A 67 57.76 1.03 15.00
C THR A 67 57.18 2.43 14.81
N GLY A 68 57.09 3.37 15.73
CA GLY A 68 57.66 3.59 17.03
C GLY A 68 57.87 5.09 17.20
N ASN A 69 57.55 5.60 18.42
CA ASN A 69 58.00 6.88 18.98
C ASN A 69 57.45 8.18 18.39
N GLY A 70 56.96 9.15 19.14
CA GLY A 70 57.10 9.48 20.52
C GLY A 70 56.62 10.92 20.76
N VAL A 71 56.51 11.23 22.03
CA VAL A 71 56.63 12.53 22.74
C VAL A 71 55.36 13.35 22.91
N LEU A 72 54.77 13.25 24.09
CA LEU A 72 54.58 14.23 25.19
C LEU A 72 54.39 15.71 24.80
N ASP A 73 53.23 16.24 25.28
CA ASP A 73 53.15 17.38 26.24
C ASP A 73 51.64 17.56 26.60
N SER A 74 51.31 17.42 27.79
CA SER A 74 51.19 18.01 29.12
C SER A 74 50.28 19.24 29.19
N VAL A 75 49.33 19.13 30.24
CA VAL A 75 48.80 20.22 31.10
C VAL A 75 47.60 21.00 30.53
N SER A 76 46.47 21.11 31.18
CA SER A 76 46.17 21.49 32.54
C SER A 76 44.67 21.39 32.89
N GLU A 77 44.36 20.88 34.08
CA GLU A 77 43.09 21.13 34.78
C GLU A 77 43.01 22.57 35.31
N PRO A 78 41.79 23.12 35.52
CA PRO A 78 41.57 24.12 36.52
C PRO A 78 40.39 23.76 37.47
N PRO A 79 40.16 24.53 38.56
CA PRO A 79 40.16 24.02 39.89
C PRO A 79 38.77 23.89 40.52
N LYS A 80 38.72 23.12 41.63
CA LYS A 80 37.62 22.93 42.57
C LYS A 80 37.36 24.22 43.35
N GLU A 81 36.12 24.60 43.49
CA GLU A 81 35.63 25.52 44.52
C GLU A 81 34.76 24.75 45.53
N LYS A 82 34.97 25.19 46.81
CA LYS A 82 34.59 24.47 48.01
C LYS A 82 33.18 24.81 48.49
N GLU A 83 32.60 23.83 49.17
CA GLU A 83 31.40 23.81 49.97
C GLU A 83 31.22 25.03 50.91
N ASN A 84 29.94 25.34 51.18
CA ASN A 84 29.52 25.78 52.49
C ASN A 84 28.23 25.08 52.92
N VAL A 85 28.35 24.33 53.98
CA VAL A 85 27.31 23.58 54.67
C VAL A 85 26.53 24.53 55.56
N ASN A 86 25.22 24.57 55.47
CA ASN A 86 24.33 25.02 56.52
C ASN A 86 23.26 23.99 56.79
N GLU A 87 23.38 23.34 57.94
CA GLU A 87 22.36 22.49 58.54
C GLU A 87 21.12 23.31 58.88
N ILE A 88 19.96 22.90 58.42
CA ILE A 88 18.67 23.28 58.97
C ILE A 88 17.87 22.01 59.23
N LEU A 89 17.62 21.80 60.54
CA LEU A 89 16.70 20.77 61.02
C LEU A 89 15.31 20.99 60.39
N ILE A 90 14.79 19.95 59.79
CA ILE A 90 13.40 19.92 59.32
C ILE A 90 12.69 18.70 59.88
N SER A 91 11.62 19.02 60.59
CA SER A 91 10.54 18.18 61.10
C SER A 91 9.98 17.22 60.06
N SER A 92 9.88 15.95 60.46
CA SER A 92 9.27 14.85 59.69
C SER A 92 7.74 14.95 59.69
N THR A 93 7.16 15.33 58.57
CA THR A 93 5.77 14.98 58.21
C THR A 93 5.82 14.18 56.89
N PRO A 94 5.15 13.01 56.81
CA PRO A 94 5.15 12.25 55.57
C PRO A 94 4.32 12.99 54.52
N PRO A 95 4.72 12.99 53.23
CA PRO A 95 3.93 13.55 52.16
C PRO A 95 2.63 12.77 51.97
N PRO A 96 1.56 13.46 51.52
CA PRO A 96 0.33 12.77 51.18
C PRO A 96 0.60 11.83 49.98
N LYS A 97 0.05 10.63 50.09
CA LYS A 97 -0.02 9.70 48.95
C LYS A 97 -0.71 10.39 47.81
N GLU A 98 0.02 10.73 46.76
CA GLU A 98 -0.58 10.98 45.46
C GLU A 98 -1.35 9.70 45.06
N GLU A 99 -2.66 9.78 45.06
CA GLU A 99 -3.49 8.85 44.31
C GLU A 99 -3.11 9.05 42.85
N GLU A 100 -2.35 8.09 42.28
CA GLU A 100 -2.25 7.92 40.84
C GLU A 100 -3.68 7.74 40.32
N SER A 101 -4.29 8.85 39.87
CA SER A 101 -5.43 8.78 38.98
C SER A 101 -4.93 8.02 37.74
N LYS A 102 -5.32 6.75 37.61
CA LYS A 102 -5.22 6.03 36.35
C LYS A 102 -6.02 6.81 35.33
N GLU A 103 -5.38 7.78 34.66
CA GLU A 103 -5.87 8.34 33.43
C GLU A 103 -6.10 7.16 32.49
N ILE A 104 -7.36 6.89 32.20
CA ILE A 104 -7.74 6.01 31.10
C ILE A 104 -7.17 6.70 29.87
N ALA A 105 -6.02 6.23 29.38
CA ALA A 105 -5.38 6.79 28.20
C ALA A 105 -6.45 6.86 27.09
N SER A 106 -6.84 8.07 26.74
CA SER A 106 -7.81 8.29 25.66
C SER A 106 -7.30 7.63 24.40
N VAL A 107 -8.21 6.96 23.68
CA VAL A 107 -7.84 6.33 22.39
C VAL A 107 -7.34 7.41 21.47
N CYS A 108 -6.11 7.26 20.97
CA CYS A 108 -5.51 8.23 20.08
C CYS A 108 -6.31 8.38 18.77
N ASP A 109 -6.77 9.57 18.49
CA ASP A 109 -7.39 9.93 17.22
C ASP A 109 -6.31 10.32 16.20
N TYR A 110 -5.97 9.40 15.30
CA TYR A 110 -5.00 9.63 14.22
C TYR A 110 -5.57 10.44 13.06
N THR A 111 -6.88 10.63 12.98
CA THR A 111 -7.51 11.35 11.87
C THR A 111 -7.29 12.86 11.97
N ASN A 112 -7.08 13.35 13.20
CA ASN A 112 -6.81 14.76 13.49
C ASN A 112 -5.32 14.98 13.79
N GLY A 113 -4.64 15.65 12.90
CA GLY A 113 -3.21 15.91 13.02
C GLY A 113 -2.68 16.76 11.88
N LYS A 114 -1.37 16.89 11.83
CA LYS A 114 -0.65 17.60 10.77
C LYS A 114 0.66 16.91 10.42
N TRP A 115 1.13 17.12 9.22
CA TRP A 115 2.49 16.73 8.84
C TRP A 115 3.47 17.78 9.39
N VAL A 116 4.52 17.30 10.05
CA VAL A 116 5.61 18.11 10.58
C VAL A 116 6.94 17.60 10.07
N GLN A 117 7.90 18.49 9.91
CA GLN A 117 9.24 18.10 9.48
C GLN A 117 9.88 17.16 10.51
N GLU A 118 10.54 16.12 10.00
CA GLU A 118 11.29 15.14 10.78
C GLU A 118 12.74 15.11 10.28
N LYS A 119 13.69 15.19 11.20
CA LYS A 119 15.11 15.15 10.84
C LYS A 119 15.63 13.74 10.58
N LYS A 120 14.96 12.74 11.13
CA LYS A 120 15.32 11.34 10.92
C LYS A 120 14.77 10.89 9.57
N GLY A 121 15.64 10.44 8.70
CA GLY A 121 15.25 9.84 7.42
C GLY A 121 14.47 8.53 7.59
N PRO A 122 14.00 7.94 6.48
CA PRO A 122 13.23 6.69 6.47
C PRO A 122 14.05 5.51 7.01
N LEU A 123 13.39 4.39 7.33
CA LEU A 123 14.01 3.16 7.85
C LEU A 123 14.78 2.37 6.77
N TYR A 124 14.48 2.62 5.50
CA TYR A 124 15.05 1.95 4.35
C TYR A 124 15.21 2.94 3.19
N ASN A 125 15.84 2.51 2.12
CA ASN A 125 15.98 3.29 0.89
C ASN A 125 15.73 2.41 -0.35
N GLY A 126 15.75 3.02 -1.53
CA GLY A 126 15.47 2.34 -2.79
C GLY A 126 16.39 1.15 -3.12
N SER A 127 17.58 1.08 -2.50
CA SER A 127 18.58 0.03 -2.74
C SER A 127 18.64 -1.00 -1.60
N SER A 128 18.20 -0.64 -0.39
CA SER A 128 18.29 -1.53 0.78
C SER A 128 17.13 -2.52 0.87
N CYS A 129 16.09 -2.36 0.05
CA CYS A 129 14.91 -3.22 0.04
C CYS A 129 14.65 -3.77 -1.37
N GLY A 130 14.80 -5.08 -1.53
CA GLY A 130 14.63 -5.77 -2.83
C GLY A 130 13.17 -6.12 -3.17
N THR A 131 12.19 -5.76 -2.34
CA THR A 131 10.77 -6.06 -2.58
C THR A 131 9.98 -4.87 -3.12
N ILE A 132 10.60 -3.70 -3.27
CA ILE A 132 9.96 -2.51 -3.85
C ILE A 132 9.59 -2.80 -5.30
N LYS A 133 8.32 -2.57 -5.66
CA LYS A 133 7.87 -2.61 -7.04
C LYS A 133 8.55 -1.48 -7.82
N ASP A 134 9.01 -1.79 -9.04
CA ASP A 134 9.80 -0.88 -9.86
C ASP A 134 9.18 0.51 -9.97
N GLY A 135 7.90 0.63 -10.35
CA GLY A 135 7.20 1.92 -10.49
C GLY A 135 7.05 2.75 -9.20
N GLN A 136 7.45 2.25 -8.04
CA GLN A 136 7.39 2.93 -6.74
C GLN A 136 8.77 3.25 -6.18
N ASN A 137 9.84 2.85 -6.87
CA ASN A 137 11.23 3.10 -6.46
C ASN A 137 11.75 4.45 -6.96
N CYS A 138 11.09 5.52 -6.52
CA CYS A 138 11.36 6.89 -6.95
C CYS A 138 12.83 7.31 -6.79
N MET A 139 13.49 6.87 -5.72
CA MET A 139 14.89 7.16 -5.45
C MET A 139 15.81 6.59 -6.53
N ASN A 140 15.66 5.32 -6.88
CA ASN A 140 16.47 4.67 -7.90
C ASN A 140 16.12 5.13 -9.32
N HIS A 141 14.91 5.66 -9.51
CA HIS A 141 14.44 6.22 -10.78
C HIS A 141 14.90 7.67 -11.02
N GLY A 142 15.74 8.20 -10.12
CA GLY A 142 16.35 9.52 -10.29
C GLY A 142 15.46 10.70 -9.93
N ARG A 143 14.46 10.51 -9.05
CA ARG A 143 13.69 11.64 -8.51
C ARG A 143 14.62 12.62 -7.79
N PRO A 144 14.65 13.91 -8.18
CA PRO A 144 15.63 14.87 -7.65
C PRO A 144 15.29 15.42 -6.27
N ASP A 145 14.00 15.57 -5.95
CA ASP A 145 13.55 16.04 -4.65
C ASP A 145 13.39 14.87 -3.67
N MET A 146 13.98 15.00 -2.50
CA MET A 146 13.92 14.00 -1.44
C MET A 146 13.25 14.54 -0.16
N ASP A 147 12.78 15.78 -0.19
CA ASP A 147 12.17 16.42 0.98
C ASP A 147 10.92 15.69 1.47
N TYR A 148 10.19 15.00 0.59
CA TYR A 148 9.01 14.20 0.92
C TYR A 148 9.31 13.07 1.92
N LEU A 149 10.56 12.66 2.10
CA LEU A 149 10.99 11.62 3.04
C LEU A 149 11.11 12.11 4.49
N TYR A 150 11.15 13.43 4.70
CA TYR A 150 11.46 14.05 5.99
C TYR A 150 10.25 14.68 6.65
N TRP A 151 9.11 13.95 6.59
CA TRP A 151 7.87 14.35 7.24
C TRP A 151 7.33 13.21 8.08
N LYS A 152 6.75 13.54 9.26
CA LYS A 152 6.01 12.62 10.10
C LYS A 152 4.62 13.15 10.41
N TRP A 153 3.68 12.26 10.56
CA TRP A 153 2.35 12.61 11.03
C TRP A 153 2.37 12.86 12.54
N GLN A 154 1.84 13.98 12.97
CA GLN A 154 1.67 14.36 14.36
C GLN A 154 0.17 14.51 14.66
N PRO A 155 -0.46 13.50 15.30
CA PRO A 155 -1.82 13.65 15.84
C PRO A 155 -1.92 14.80 16.84
N LYS A 156 -3.12 15.41 16.99
CA LYS A 156 -3.32 16.55 17.88
C LYS A 156 -3.22 16.20 19.36
N GLU A 157 -3.76 15.04 19.75
CA GLU A 157 -3.97 14.67 21.16
C GLU A 157 -3.07 13.55 21.66
N CYS A 158 -2.22 13.02 20.82
CA CYS A 158 -1.34 11.90 21.14
C CYS A 158 -0.05 11.96 20.33
N ASN A 159 0.90 11.07 20.67
CA ASN A 159 2.13 10.89 19.91
C ASN A 159 2.05 9.60 19.12
N LEU A 160 2.42 9.66 17.84
CA LEU A 160 2.67 8.47 17.03
C LEU A 160 4.16 8.14 17.12
N ASP A 161 4.45 6.97 17.69
CA ASP A 161 5.81 6.46 17.74
C ASP A 161 6.28 6.08 16.34
N ARG A 162 7.59 6.20 16.11
CA ARG A 162 8.20 5.67 14.90
C ARG A 162 8.03 4.15 14.85
N PHE A 163 7.91 3.59 13.66
CA PHE A 163 7.77 2.15 13.46
C PHE A 163 8.93 1.38 14.11
N ASP A 164 8.58 0.39 14.91
CA ASP A 164 9.51 -0.57 15.53
C ASP A 164 9.33 -1.94 14.87
N PRO A 165 10.22 -2.31 13.93
CA PRO A 165 10.08 -3.57 13.20
C PRO A 165 10.26 -4.80 14.09
N GLN A 166 11.06 -4.71 15.15
CA GLN A 166 11.25 -5.82 16.09
C GLN A 166 9.97 -6.09 16.89
N LEU A 167 9.36 -5.03 17.43
CA LEU A 167 8.09 -5.13 18.16
C LEU A 167 6.96 -5.62 17.26
N PHE A 168 6.92 -5.17 16.00
CA PHE A 168 5.91 -5.62 15.04
C PHE A 168 5.97 -7.13 14.82
N LEU A 169 7.17 -7.66 14.56
CA LEU A 169 7.38 -9.10 14.38
C LEU A 169 7.09 -9.89 15.68
N GLN A 170 7.42 -9.34 16.86
CA GLN A 170 7.07 -9.96 18.15
C GLN A 170 5.57 -10.05 18.41
N ILE A 171 4.78 -9.06 17.98
CA ILE A 171 3.31 -9.10 18.12
C ILE A 171 2.71 -10.17 17.21
N LEU A 172 3.30 -10.38 16.04
CA LEU A 172 2.85 -11.36 15.05
C LEU A 172 3.58 -12.70 15.13
N GLU A 173 4.36 -12.96 16.16
CA GLU A 173 5.11 -14.23 16.29
C GLU A 173 4.20 -15.45 16.08
N GLY A 174 4.59 -16.32 15.14
CA GLY A 174 3.85 -17.52 14.77
C GLY A 174 2.56 -17.28 13.97
N LYS A 175 2.28 -16.06 13.53
CA LYS A 175 1.01 -15.65 12.90
C LYS A 175 1.15 -15.38 11.40
N HIS A 176 -0.01 -15.35 10.75
CA HIS A 176 -0.17 -15.00 9.35
C HIS A 176 -0.94 -13.69 9.19
N LEU A 177 -0.27 -12.66 8.68
CA LEU A 177 -0.85 -11.38 8.27
C LEU A 177 -1.14 -11.41 6.77
N ALA A 178 -2.37 -11.06 6.38
CA ALA A 178 -2.78 -10.96 4.97
C ALA A 178 -3.19 -9.54 4.61
N PHE A 179 -2.71 -9.04 3.47
CA PHE A 179 -3.24 -7.86 2.81
C PHE A 179 -4.14 -8.32 1.67
N VAL A 180 -5.39 -7.90 1.69
CA VAL A 180 -6.40 -8.25 0.70
C VAL A 180 -6.93 -6.97 0.07
N GLY A 181 -6.84 -6.88 -1.24
CA GLY A 181 -7.32 -5.68 -1.92
C GLY A 181 -6.69 -5.42 -3.27
N ASP A 182 -6.59 -4.15 -3.61
CA ASP A 182 -6.07 -3.66 -4.88
C ASP A 182 -4.58 -3.27 -4.81
N SER A 183 -4.15 -2.40 -5.70
CA SER A 183 -2.76 -1.94 -5.75
C SER A 183 -2.32 -1.13 -4.53
N MET A 184 -3.27 -0.52 -3.78
CA MET A 184 -2.95 0.22 -2.56
C MET A 184 -2.66 -0.73 -1.40
N ALA A 185 -3.39 -1.85 -1.26
CA ALA A 185 -3.07 -2.92 -0.33
C ALA A 185 -1.64 -3.44 -0.54
N ARG A 186 -1.26 -3.65 -1.81
CA ARG A 186 0.08 -4.08 -2.19
C ARG A 186 1.13 -3.01 -1.88
N ASN A 187 0.88 -1.73 -2.19
CA ASN A 187 1.81 -0.64 -1.91
C ASN A 187 2.09 -0.51 -0.41
N GLN A 188 1.05 -0.62 0.46
CA GLN A 188 1.23 -0.65 1.91
C GLN A 188 2.03 -1.87 2.37
N LEU A 189 1.74 -3.05 1.83
CA LEU A 189 2.49 -4.27 2.12
C LEU A 189 3.96 -4.14 1.74
N GLU A 190 4.28 -3.63 0.55
CA GLU A 190 5.66 -3.47 0.07
C GLU A 190 6.44 -2.51 0.99
N SER A 191 5.83 -1.41 1.45
CA SER A 191 6.37 -0.57 2.52
C SER A 191 6.66 -1.37 3.78
N LEU A 192 5.70 -2.16 4.26
CA LEU A 192 5.87 -2.99 5.47
C LEU A 192 7.03 -3.99 5.33
N LEU A 193 7.11 -4.70 4.20
CA LEU A 193 8.20 -5.64 3.94
C LEU A 193 9.57 -4.96 4.02
N CYS A 194 9.67 -3.75 3.47
CA CYS A 194 10.90 -2.96 3.52
C CYS A 194 11.24 -2.52 4.95
N MET A 195 10.26 -2.06 5.71
CA MET A 195 10.46 -1.66 7.11
C MET A 195 10.91 -2.84 7.97
N LEU A 196 10.34 -4.03 7.76
CA LEU A 196 10.68 -5.26 8.50
C LEU A 196 12.02 -5.87 8.07
N SER A 197 12.44 -5.65 6.82
CA SER A 197 13.68 -6.22 6.28
C SER A 197 14.94 -5.75 7.02
N SER A 198 14.88 -4.62 7.72
CA SER A 198 15.96 -4.10 8.55
C SER A 198 16.30 -5.01 9.76
N VAL A 199 15.35 -5.84 10.19
CA VAL A 199 15.48 -6.76 11.32
C VAL A 199 15.52 -8.21 10.86
N SER A 200 14.68 -8.58 9.90
CA SER A 200 14.58 -9.94 9.40
C SER A 200 14.32 -9.88 7.88
N PRO A 201 15.23 -10.38 7.03
CA PRO A 201 14.98 -10.45 5.61
C PRO A 201 13.78 -11.36 5.30
N PRO A 202 12.83 -10.92 4.47
CA PRO A 202 11.70 -11.74 4.06
C PRO A 202 12.12 -12.78 3.03
N ASN A 203 11.72 -14.04 3.23
CA ASN A 203 11.88 -15.11 2.26
C ASN A 203 10.59 -15.26 1.46
N LEU A 204 10.62 -15.07 0.14
CA LEU A 204 9.47 -15.34 -0.72
C LEU A 204 9.26 -16.85 -0.79
N ILE A 205 8.15 -17.34 -0.22
CA ILE A 205 7.82 -18.79 -0.14
C ILE A 205 6.69 -19.21 -1.09
N TYR A 206 5.94 -18.26 -1.61
CA TYR A 206 4.87 -18.51 -2.59
C TYR A 206 4.72 -17.30 -3.52
N SER A 207 4.55 -17.59 -4.82
CA SER A 207 4.25 -16.58 -5.83
C SER A 207 3.38 -17.24 -6.92
N ASN A 208 2.25 -16.63 -7.24
CA ASN A 208 1.36 -17.05 -8.30
C ASN A 208 0.71 -15.83 -8.98
N GLY A 209 0.52 -15.94 -10.28
CA GLY A 209 -0.04 -14.85 -11.09
C GLY A 209 0.99 -13.77 -11.47
N ASP A 210 0.61 -12.99 -12.47
CA ASP A 210 1.39 -11.88 -12.97
C ASP A 210 1.35 -10.70 -11.99
N ASP A 211 2.26 -9.76 -12.13
CA ASP A 211 2.29 -8.50 -11.38
C ASP A 211 2.28 -8.61 -9.84
N ASN A 212 2.84 -9.68 -9.29
CA ASN A 212 2.88 -9.85 -7.83
C ASN A 212 1.48 -9.91 -7.17
N ARG A 213 0.48 -10.42 -7.86
CA ARG A 213 -0.91 -10.44 -7.39
C ARG A 213 -1.13 -11.35 -6.20
N PHE A 214 -0.40 -12.48 -6.13
CA PHE A 214 -0.49 -13.46 -5.04
C PHE A 214 0.90 -13.85 -4.61
N ARG A 215 1.31 -13.39 -3.43
CA ARG A 215 2.62 -13.69 -2.87
C ARG A 215 2.53 -13.91 -1.37
N ARG A 216 3.44 -14.75 -0.86
CA ARG A 216 3.62 -14.96 0.58
C ARG A 216 5.11 -14.92 0.91
N TRP A 217 5.44 -14.12 1.91
CA TRP A 217 6.77 -14.02 2.48
C TRP A 217 6.78 -14.58 3.89
N HIS A 218 7.89 -15.22 4.24
CA HIS A 218 8.14 -15.75 5.57
C HIS A 218 9.30 -15.00 6.22
N PHE A 219 9.12 -14.59 7.47
CA PHE A 219 10.12 -13.98 8.34
C PHE A 219 10.60 -15.00 9.34
N PRO A 220 11.77 -15.65 9.13
CA PRO A 220 12.20 -16.81 9.93
C PRO A 220 12.47 -16.47 11.40
N SER A 221 12.89 -15.24 11.69
CA SER A 221 13.25 -14.80 13.04
C SER A 221 12.11 -14.93 14.05
N HIS A 222 10.86 -14.79 13.61
CA HIS A 222 9.66 -14.81 14.46
C HIS A 222 8.58 -15.75 13.90
N ASN A 223 8.91 -16.57 12.89
CA ASN A 223 7.96 -17.46 12.24
C ASN A 223 6.67 -16.72 11.76
N VAL A 224 6.83 -15.53 11.18
CA VAL A 224 5.71 -14.71 10.69
C VAL A 224 5.54 -14.92 9.19
N ASN A 225 4.31 -15.13 8.76
CA ASN A 225 3.95 -15.11 7.34
C ASN A 225 3.23 -13.79 7.01
N VAL A 226 3.58 -13.19 5.87
CA VAL A 226 2.90 -12.00 5.34
C VAL A 226 2.52 -12.27 3.89
N SER A 227 1.25 -12.07 3.55
CA SER A 227 0.74 -12.37 2.20
C SER A 227 0.03 -11.19 1.58
N VAL A 228 0.02 -11.15 0.25
CA VAL A 228 -0.90 -10.32 -0.54
C VAL A 228 -1.84 -11.19 -1.34
N TYR A 229 -3.12 -10.83 -1.33
CA TYR A 229 -4.17 -11.41 -2.14
C TYR A 229 -4.79 -10.30 -2.99
N TRP A 230 -4.61 -10.40 -4.30
CA TRP A 230 -5.24 -9.49 -5.24
C TRP A 230 -6.75 -9.75 -5.29
N SER A 231 -7.50 -8.87 -4.71
CA SER A 231 -8.96 -8.88 -4.69
C SER A 231 -9.47 -7.45 -4.71
N PRO A 232 -9.45 -6.78 -5.89
CA PRO A 232 -9.70 -5.34 -5.98
C PRO A 232 -11.14 -4.94 -5.63
N PHE A 233 -12.02 -5.94 -5.47
CA PHE A 233 -13.42 -5.74 -5.10
C PHE A 233 -13.79 -6.35 -3.74
N LEU A 234 -12.90 -7.11 -3.09
CA LEU A 234 -13.11 -7.96 -1.89
C LEU A 234 -14.15 -9.07 -2.11
N VAL A 235 -15.13 -8.87 -2.95
CA VAL A 235 -16.18 -9.80 -3.36
C VAL A 235 -15.80 -10.48 -4.66
N ASN A 236 -16.52 -11.54 -5.03
CA ASN A 236 -16.34 -12.17 -6.34
C ASN A 236 -16.52 -11.14 -7.45
N GLY A 237 -15.64 -11.17 -8.44
CA GLY A 237 -15.70 -10.24 -9.53
C GLY A 237 -14.93 -10.69 -10.76
N ILE A 238 -15.36 -10.18 -11.90
CA ILE A 238 -14.72 -10.34 -13.20
C ILE A 238 -14.14 -8.98 -13.56
N GLU A 239 -12.81 -8.90 -13.62
CA GLU A 239 -12.12 -7.67 -14.04
C GLU A 239 -12.34 -7.43 -15.54
N LYS A 240 -12.41 -6.16 -15.95
CA LYS A 240 -12.38 -5.77 -17.37
C LYS A 240 -11.17 -6.38 -18.07
N SER A 241 -11.34 -6.80 -19.31
CA SER A 241 -10.27 -7.47 -20.05
C SER A 241 -9.17 -6.49 -20.49
N SER A 242 -7.93 -6.96 -20.47
CA SER A 242 -6.77 -6.17 -20.91
C SER A 242 -6.75 -5.92 -22.43
N ASP A 243 -7.42 -6.78 -23.21
CA ASP A 243 -7.52 -6.68 -24.67
C ASP A 243 -8.67 -5.74 -25.12
N GLY A 244 -9.43 -5.18 -24.18
CA GLY A 244 -10.55 -4.27 -24.43
C GLY A 244 -11.84 -4.93 -24.95
N THR A 245 -11.92 -6.26 -24.95
CA THR A 245 -13.16 -6.99 -25.36
C THR A 245 -14.27 -6.78 -24.35
N ILE A 246 -13.96 -6.67 -23.07
CA ILE A 246 -14.85 -6.28 -21.98
C ILE A 246 -14.24 -5.05 -21.30
N ASN A 247 -14.90 -3.90 -21.41
CA ASN A 247 -14.41 -2.61 -20.90
C ASN A 247 -14.98 -2.22 -19.53
N TYR A 248 -15.69 -3.11 -18.86
CA TYR A 248 -16.29 -2.92 -17.54
C TYR A 248 -16.03 -4.11 -16.64
N ASN A 249 -16.13 -3.89 -15.33
CA ASN A 249 -16.05 -4.92 -14.32
C ASN A 249 -17.45 -5.50 -14.04
N GLN A 250 -17.51 -6.73 -13.50
CA GLN A 250 -18.75 -7.33 -12.97
C GLN A 250 -18.49 -7.77 -11.54
N LEU A 251 -19.32 -7.32 -10.60
CA LEU A 251 -19.15 -7.57 -9.17
C LEU A 251 -20.37 -8.31 -8.60
N PHE A 252 -20.11 -9.32 -7.76
CA PHE A 252 -21.12 -10.17 -7.15
C PHE A 252 -21.02 -10.06 -5.63
N PHE A 253 -22.00 -9.40 -5.00
CA PHE A 253 -21.94 -9.03 -3.58
C PHE A 253 -22.49 -10.09 -2.62
N ASP A 254 -22.99 -11.22 -3.13
CA ASP A 254 -23.49 -12.34 -2.34
C ASP A 254 -22.38 -13.16 -1.67
N SER A 255 -21.14 -13.04 -2.13
CA SER A 255 -20.01 -13.78 -1.58
C SER A 255 -18.68 -13.04 -1.69
N VAL A 256 -17.78 -13.34 -0.76
CA VAL A 256 -16.40 -12.87 -0.83
C VAL A 256 -15.63 -13.55 -1.95
N ASP A 257 -14.60 -12.91 -2.45
CA ASP A 257 -13.69 -13.48 -3.42
C ASP A 257 -13.00 -14.73 -2.83
N GLU A 258 -13.23 -15.87 -3.45
CA GLU A 258 -12.71 -17.17 -3.00
C GLU A 258 -11.19 -17.22 -2.90
N ARG A 259 -10.48 -16.37 -3.66
CA ARG A 259 -9.01 -16.30 -3.68
C ARG A 259 -8.41 -15.98 -2.31
N TRP A 260 -9.12 -15.23 -1.47
CA TRP A 260 -8.73 -14.98 -0.08
C TRP A 260 -9.69 -15.60 0.92
N GLY A 261 -10.98 -15.71 0.57
CA GLY A 261 -12.01 -16.28 1.44
C GLY A 261 -11.73 -17.74 1.81
N SER A 262 -11.19 -18.55 0.89
CA SER A 262 -10.78 -19.93 1.17
C SER A 262 -9.63 -20.05 2.16
N GLU A 263 -8.78 -19.02 2.28
CA GLU A 263 -7.59 -18.99 3.14
C GLU A 263 -7.86 -18.41 4.54
N LEU A 264 -9.08 -17.92 4.83
CA LEU A 264 -9.43 -17.24 6.09
C LEU A 264 -9.07 -18.04 7.34
N ASP A 265 -9.13 -19.37 7.31
CA ASP A 265 -8.81 -20.20 8.47
C ASP A 265 -7.33 -20.13 8.85
N SER A 266 -6.47 -19.89 7.86
CA SER A 266 -5.02 -19.75 8.04
C SER A 266 -4.57 -18.31 8.40
N ILE A 267 -5.48 -17.34 8.33
CA ILE A 267 -5.17 -15.93 8.55
C ILE A 267 -5.50 -15.54 10.00
N ASP A 268 -4.52 -14.96 10.70
CA ASP A 268 -4.66 -14.43 12.07
C ASP A 268 -4.91 -12.92 12.09
N MET A 269 -4.47 -12.21 11.05
CA MET A 269 -4.70 -10.78 10.89
C MET A 269 -4.90 -10.46 9.40
N VAL A 270 -5.92 -9.65 9.08
CA VAL A 270 -6.20 -9.22 7.71
C VAL A 270 -6.32 -7.71 7.62
N VAL A 271 -5.70 -7.14 6.59
CA VAL A 271 -5.85 -5.74 6.18
C VAL A 271 -6.63 -5.72 4.87
N LEU A 272 -7.83 -5.13 4.90
CA LEU A 272 -8.68 -4.91 3.74
C LEU A 272 -8.44 -3.50 3.20
N SER A 273 -8.04 -3.36 1.93
CA SER A 273 -7.72 -2.06 1.34
C SER A 273 -8.04 -2.07 -0.15
N ILE A 274 -9.13 -1.41 -0.52
CA ILE A 274 -9.62 -1.26 -1.89
C ILE A 274 -10.08 0.18 -2.14
N GLY A 275 -10.35 0.53 -3.40
CA GLY A 275 -10.95 1.83 -3.69
C GLY A 275 -10.92 2.19 -5.16
N HIS A 276 -9.74 2.41 -5.74
CA HIS A 276 -9.60 2.95 -7.10
C HIS A 276 -10.24 2.09 -8.19
N TRP A 277 -10.41 0.79 -7.97
CA TRP A 277 -11.07 -0.09 -8.93
C TRP A 277 -12.59 0.11 -9.02
N TYR A 278 -13.20 0.67 -7.95
CA TYR A 278 -14.63 1.03 -7.95
C TYR A 278 -14.93 2.27 -8.79
N LEU A 279 -13.94 3.07 -9.14
CA LEU A 279 -14.09 4.23 -10.02
C LEU A 279 -14.20 3.84 -11.50
N HIS A 280 -13.97 2.58 -11.86
CA HIS A 280 -14.08 2.07 -13.22
C HIS A 280 -15.53 1.67 -13.53
N PRO A 281 -15.93 1.70 -14.82
CA PRO A 281 -17.23 1.19 -15.24
C PRO A 281 -17.49 -0.22 -14.75
N ALA A 282 -18.68 -0.46 -14.19
CA ALA A 282 -19.01 -1.77 -13.61
C ALA A 282 -20.51 -2.08 -13.65
N ILE A 283 -20.83 -3.38 -13.62
CA ILE A 283 -22.17 -3.94 -13.39
C ILE A 283 -22.16 -4.64 -12.03
N TYR A 284 -23.26 -4.52 -11.30
CA TYR A 284 -23.38 -4.97 -9.92
C TYR A 284 -24.50 -5.98 -9.75
N HIS A 285 -24.19 -7.10 -9.10
CA HIS A 285 -25.13 -8.20 -8.83
C HIS A 285 -25.13 -8.56 -7.34
N ASP A 286 -26.28 -9.01 -6.84
CA ASP A 286 -26.44 -9.62 -5.51
C ASP A 286 -27.26 -10.90 -5.61
N GLY A 287 -26.58 -12.03 -5.74
CA GLY A 287 -27.19 -13.28 -6.13
C GLY A 287 -27.81 -13.19 -7.52
N GLU A 288 -29.12 -13.47 -7.60
CA GLU A 288 -29.86 -13.37 -8.87
C GLU A 288 -30.41 -11.95 -9.16
N VAL A 289 -30.13 -10.97 -8.29
CA VAL A 289 -30.64 -9.61 -8.42
C VAL A 289 -29.61 -8.70 -9.07
N ASP A 290 -29.98 -8.08 -10.20
CA ASP A 290 -29.20 -7.01 -10.81
C ASP A 290 -29.41 -5.72 -10.01
N LEU A 291 -28.35 -5.22 -9.38
CA LEU A 291 -28.40 -3.96 -8.62
C LEU A 291 -28.33 -2.74 -9.54
N GLY A 292 -27.70 -2.87 -10.71
CA GLY A 292 -27.49 -1.80 -11.67
C GLY A 292 -26.05 -1.70 -12.14
N CYS A 293 -25.67 -0.52 -12.63
CA CYS A 293 -24.34 -0.27 -13.20
C CYS A 293 -23.83 1.13 -12.84
N HIS A 294 -22.53 1.35 -13.11
CA HIS A 294 -21.88 2.63 -12.98
C HIS A 294 -21.05 2.95 -14.23
N ALA A 295 -21.13 4.21 -14.69
CA ALA A 295 -20.36 4.74 -15.84
C ALA A 295 -20.51 3.92 -17.14
N LEU A 296 -21.72 3.43 -17.44
CA LEU A 296 -22.05 2.61 -18.61
C LEU A 296 -23.20 3.22 -19.42
N ASP A 297 -23.05 4.45 -19.90
CA ASP A 297 -24.07 5.24 -20.62
C ASP A 297 -24.67 4.53 -21.84
N SER A 298 -23.93 3.59 -22.44
CA SER A 298 -24.37 2.82 -23.62
C SER A 298 -25.22 1.59 -23.29
N MET A 299 -25.35 1.24 -22.02
CA MET A 299 -26.10 0.05 -21.55
C MET A 299 -27.44 0.48 -20.95
N ASN A 300 -28.47 -0.32 -21.20
CA ASN A 300 -29.78 -0.14 -20.56
C ASN A 300 -29.79 -0.79 -19.17
N CYS A 301 -29.15 -0.16 -18.20
CA CYS A 301 -29.12 -0.59 -16.80
C CYS A 301 -29.47 0.60 -15.89
N THR A 302 -29.88 0.31 -14.66
CA THR A 302 -30.13 1.33 -13.64
C THR A 302 -28.79 1.90 -13.18
N ASP A 303 -28.63 3.20 -13.26
CA ASP A 303 -27.42 3.86 -12.74
C ASP A 303 -27.43 3.80 -11.20
N VAL A 304 -26.29 3.37 -10.61
CA VAL A 304 -26.10 3.18 -9.18
C VAL A 304 -24.85 3.93 -8.75
N GLU A 305 -24.98 4.69 -7.69
CA GLU A 305 -23.84 5.37 -7.11
C GLU A 305 -22.84 4.35 -6.55
N PHE A 306 -21.64 4.33 -7.11
CA PHE A 306 -20.63 3.29 -6.81
C PHE A 306 -20.25 3.21 -5.32
N TYR A 307 -20.31 4.30 -4.56
CA TYR A 307 -20.01 4.32 -3.12
C TYR A 307 -21.04 3.55 -2.29
N ASP A 308 -22.27 3.40 -2.73
CA ASP A 308 -23.27 2.59 -2.03
C ASP A 308 -22.94 1.10 -2.14
N VAL A 309 -22.52 0.65 -3.33
CA VAL A 309 -22.08 -0.73 -3.54
C VAL A 309 -20.68 -0.98 -2.98
N PHE A 310 -19.85 0.06 -2.91
CA PHE A 310 -18.53 0.02 -2.26
C PHE A 310 -18.66 -0.34 -0.76
N GLY A 311 -19.56 0.32 -0.03
CA GLY A 311 -19.89 -0.04 1.35
C GLY A 311 -20.39 -1.48 1.48
N LYS A 312 -21.24 -1.94 0.52
CA LYS A 312 -21.75 -3.32 0.50
C LYS A 312 -20.64 -4.37 0.40
N ALA A 313 -19.55 -4.10 -0.33
CA ALA A 313 -18.41 -5.01 -0.40
C ALA A 313 -17.73 -5.22 0.95
N PHE A 314 -17.54 -4.13 1.72
CA PHE A 314 -17.01 -4.23 3.09
C PHE A 314 -17.99 -4.96 4.01
N ASN A 315 -19.29 -4.69 3.89
CA ASN A 315 -20.34 -5.39 4.67
C ASN A 315 -20.27 -6.90 4.44
N THR A 316 -20.29 -7.35 3.19
CA THR A 316 -20.16 -8.76 2.81
C THR A 316 -18.90 -9.39 3.38
N SER A 317 -17.75 -8.69 3.24
CA SER A 317 -16.46 -9.20 3.70
C SER A 317 -16.36 -9.30 5.21
N LEU A 318 -16.74 -8.25 5.93
CA LEU A 318 -16.73 -8.23 7.41
C LEU A 318 -17.69 -9.26 7.99
N LYS A 319 -18.90 -9.40 7.42
CA LYS A 319 -19.87 -10.41 7.82
C LYS A 319 -19.33 -11.82 7.61
N ALA A 320 -18.74 -12.13 6.46
CA ALA A 320 -18.15 -13.43 6.18
C ALA A 320 -17.02 -13.78 7.16
N ILE A 321 -16.14 -12.82 7.49
CA ILE A 321 -15.07 -12.99 8.48
C ILE A 321 -15.65 -13.27 9.86
N ILE A 322 -16.62 -12.46 10.32
CA ILE A 322 -17.25 -12.59 11.64
C ILE A 322 -17.94 -13.95 11.75
N GLU A 323 -18.77 -14.32 10.77
CA GLU A 323 -19.51 -15.59 10.79
C GLU A 323 -18.58 -16.80 10.79
N ARG A 324 -17.50 -16.78 10.00
CA ARG A 324 -16.56 -17.90 9.91
C ARG A 324 -15.76 -18.06 11.20
N LYS A 325 -15.19 -16.97 11.71
CA LYS A 325 -14.32 -17.01 12.89
C LYS A 325 -15.09 -17.18 14.20
N SER A 326 -16.32 -16.68 14.31
CA SER A 326 -17.17 -16.93 15.49
C SER A 326 -17.52 -18.40 15.66
N LYS A 327 -17.69 -19.14 14.56
CA LYS A 327 -18.05 -20.57 14.55
C LYS A 327 -16.84 -21.51 14.70
N SER A 328 -15.63 -21.02 14.42
CA SER A 328 -14.43 -21.84 14.44
C SER A 328 -13.97 -22.10 15.88
N GLU A 329 -13.43 -23.31 16.17
CA GLU A 329 -12.76 -23.61 17.45
C GLU A 329 -11.32 -23.05 17.50
N GLY A 330 -10.84 -22.48 16.38
CA GLY A 330 -9.49 -21.96 16.21
C GLY A 330 -9.28 -20.56 16.80
N ASN A 331 -8.12 -20.00 16.48
CA ASN A 331 -7.72 -18.65 16.85
C ASN A 331 -8.68 -17.60 16.28
N GLY A 332 -8.83 -16.49 16.99
CA GLY A 332 -9.53 -15.31 16.50
C GLY A 332 -8.79 -14.66 15.31
N ILE A 333 -9.34 -13.55 14.84
CA ILE A 333 -8.74 -12.75 13.76
C ILE A 333 -8.79 -11.26 14.10
N ASP A 334 -7.73 -10.56 13.77
CA ASP A 334 -7.67 -9.10 13.79
C ASP A 334 -7.95 -8.56 12.39
N VAL A 335 -8.87 -7.61 12.27
CA VAL A 335 -9.28 -7.03 10.99
C VAL A 335 -8.97 -5.53 11.00
N ILE A 336 -8.23 -5.09 10.01
CA ILE A 336 -8.02 -3.67 9.73
C ILE A 336 -8.65 -3.34 8.38
N VAL A 337 -9.42 -2.27 8.32
CA VAL A 337 -9.89 -1.66 7.08
C VAL A 337 -9.11 -0.38 6.89
N THR A 338 -8.24 -0.34 5.87
CA THR A 338 -7.51 0.87 5.47
C THR A 338 -8.43 1.71 4.61
N THR A 339 -8.70 2.96 5.02
CA THR A 339 -9.61 3.83 4.29
C THR A 339 -8.98 4.36 2.99
N PHE A 340 -9.85 4.83 2.09
CA PHE A 340 -9.51 5.30 0.75
C PHE A 340 -8.38 6.33 0.76
N SER A 341 -7.42 6.15 -0.14
CA SER A 341 -6.31 7.08 -0.36
C SER A 341 -6.58 7.91 -1.61
N PRO A 342 -6.81 9.23 -1.47
CA PRO A 342 -7.04 10.12 -2.61
C PRO A 342 -5.88 10.14 -3.59
N HIS A 343 -6.18 10.32 -4.86
CA HIS A 343 -5.18 10.64 -5.88
C HIS A 343 -4.90 12.15 -5.92
N HIS A 344 -3.80 12.54 -6.57
CA HIS A 344 -3.39 13.96 -6.65
C HIS A 344 -3.11 14.42 -8.09
N PHE A 345 -3.93 13.98 -9.05
CA PHE A 345 -3.80 14.45 -10.42
C PHE A 345 -4.17 15.93 -10.57
N GLU A 346 -3.28 16.71 -11.18
CA GLU A 346 -3.46 18.10 -11.57
C GLU A 346 -3.58 18.18 -13.11
N GLY A 347 -4.60 17.56 -13.69
CA GLY A 347 -4.79 17.44 -15.13
C GLY A 347 -4.74 16.00 -15.62
N GLU A 348 -4.44 15.81 -16.91
CA GLU A 348 -4.43 14.47 -17.52
C GLU A 348 -3.22 13.66 -17.04
N TRP A 349 -3.44 12.38 -16.78
CA TRP A 349 -2.45 11.45 -16.23
C TRP A 349 -1.18 11.27 -17.09
N ASP A 350 -1.28 11.56 -18.40
CA ASP A 350 -0.18 11.43 -19.36
C ASP A 350 0.43 12.77 -19.79
N GLN A 351 0.18 13.85 -19.05
CA GLN A 351 0.78 15.16 -19.28
C GLN A 351 1.91 15.45 -18.29
N PHE A 352 2.92 16.16 -18.76
CA PHE A 352 3.99 16.65 -17.90
C PHE A 352 3.41 17.51 -16.77
N GLY A 353 3.81 17.21 -15.52
CA GLY A 353 3.40 17.96 -14.35
C GLY A 353 2.07 17.53 -13.73
N ALA A 354 1.49 16.40 -14.15
CA ALA A 354 0.21 15.90 -13.61
C ALA A 354 0.19 15.71 -12.08
N CYS A 355 1.33 15.53 -11.43
CA CYS A 355 1.47 15.59 -9.97
C CYS A 355 2.83 16.21 -9.59
N SER A 356 2.93 17.50 -9.77
CA SER A 356 4.19 18.25 -9.66
C SER A 356 4.50 18.79 -8.27
N LYS A 357 3.61 18.62 -7.28
CA LYS A 357 3.82 19.10 -5.93
C LYS A 357 5.00 18.42 -5.27
N THR A 358 5.83 19.21 -4.59
CA THR A 358 7.04 18.75 -3.88
C THR A 358 6.97 18.98 -2.37
N LYS A 359 5.81 19.43 -1.86
CA LYS A 359 5.57 19.68 -0.43
C LYS A 359 4.18 19.21 -0.02
N PRO A 360 4.01 18.79 1.24
CA PRO A 360 2.70 18.54 1.81
C PRO A 360 1.81 19.78 1.75
N TYR A 361 0.49 19.57 1.68
CA TYR A 361 -0.46 20.63 2.01
C TYR A 361 -0.49 20.86 3.52
N MET A 362 -0.63 22.11 3.93
CA MET A 362 -0.97 22.45 5.31
C MET A 362 -2.44 22.11 5.58
N GLU A 363 -2.81 21.91 6.84
CA GLU A 363 -4.14 21.42 7.24
C GLU A 363 -5.31 22.22 6.64
N GLU A 364 -5.14 23.53 6.46
CA GLU A 364 -6.19 24.43 5.94
C GLU A 364 -6.14 24.64 4.41
N GLU A 365 -5.08 24.16 3.74
CA GLU A 365 -4.90 24.38 2.29
C GLU A 365 -5.73 23.41 1.44
N LYS A 366 -6.11 22.26 1.99
CA LYS A 366 -6.86 21.23 1.26
C LYS A 366 -7.89 20.60 2.17
N SER A 367 -9.09 20.42 1.66
CA SER A 367 -10.15 19.60 2.27
C SER A 367 -10.46 18.40 1.40
N LEU A 368 -10.99 17.35 1.99
CA LEU A 368 -11.50 16.20 1.24
C LEU A 368 -12.57 16.69 0.28
N ASP A 369 -12.50 16.23 -0.95
CA ASP A 369 -13.60 16.43 -1.87
C ASP A 369 -14.80 15.53 -1.51
N TRP A 370 -15.89 15.71 -2.23
CA TRP A 370 -17.11 14.98 -1.93
C TRP A 370 -16.93 13.47 -2.12
N MET A 371 -16.26 13.03 -3.19
CA MET A 371 -16.05 11.61 -3.50
C MET A 371 -15.16 10.95 -2.46
N ASP A 372 -13.99 11.53 -2.16
CA ASP A 372 -13.06 11.01 -1.15
C ASP A 372 -13.74 10.88 0.22
N SER A 373 -14.56 11.89 0.56
CA SER A 373 -15.33 11.90 1.81
C SER A 373 -16.36 10.78 1.87
N ARG A 374 -17.07 10.52 0.76
CA ARG A 374 -18.08 9.44 0.67
C ARG A 374 -17.45 8.05 0.71
N MET A 375 -16.31 7.85 0.01
CA MET A 375 -15.56 6.60 0.06
C MET A 375 -15.12 6.28 1.49
N ARG A 376 -14.43 7.23 2.13
CA ARG A 376 -14.02 7.10 3.54
C ARG A 376 -15.20 6.82 4.46
N GLN A 377 -16.29 7.55 4.29
CA GLN A 377 -17.49 7.39 5.13
C GLN A 377 -18.05 5.97 5.04
N ALA A 378 -18.18 5.42 3.83
CA ALA A 378 -18.68 4.06 3.62
C ALA A 378 -17.83 3.01 4.35
N GLU A 379 -16.50 3.13 4.30
CA GLU A 379 -15.56 2.23 4.99
C GLU A 379 -15.68 2.32 6.51
N VAL A 380 -15.68 3.54 7.05
CA VAL A 380 -15.79 3.77 8.50
C VAL A 380 -17.12 3.29 9.04
N GLU A 381 -18.21 3.56 8.34
CA GLU A 381 -19.57 3.13 8.74
C GLU A 381 -19.67 1.59 8.83
N GLU A 382 -19.10 0.86 7.87
CA GLU A 382 -19.14 -0.61 7.90
C GLU A 382 -18.27 -1.18 9.04
N VAL A 383 -17.13 -0.54 9.35
CA VAL A 383 -16.34 -0.90 10.53
C VAL A 383 -17.11 -0.68 11.82
N GLU A 384 -17.83 0.44 11.97
CA GLU A 384 -18.62 0.73 13.16
C GLU A 384 -19.84 -0.21 13.29
N LYS A 385 -20.49 -0.58 12.18
CA LYS A 385 -21.53 -1.62 12.15
C LYS A 385 -20.97 -2.97 12.63
N ALA A 386 -19.81 -3.39 12.12
CA ALA A 386 -19.14 -4.62 12.54
C ALA A 386 -18.81 -4.61 14.04
N LYS A 387 -18.26 -3.52 14.57
CA LYS A 387 -18.02 -3.36 16.02
C LYS A 387 -19.29 -3.46 16.83
N THR A 388 -20.38 -2.88 16.35
CA THR A 388 -21.69 -2.96 17.04
C THR A 388 -22.19 -4.40 17.13
N ILE A 389 -22.06 -5.17 16.05
CA ILE A 389 -22.42 -6.60 16.02
C ILE A 389 -21.57 -7.39 17.03
N LEU A 390 -20.26 -7.16 17.04
CA LEU A 390 -19.32 -7.86 17.92
C LEU A 390 -19.53 -7.53 19.40
N ASN A 391 -19.89 -6.28 19.73
CA ASN A 391 -20.15 -5.84 21.10
C ASN A 391 -21.50 -6.35 21.65
N ALA A 392 -22.45 -6.68 20.77
CA ALA A 392 -23.73 -7.27 21.19
C ALA A 392 -23.57 -8.73 21.68
N ASP A 393 -22.52 -9.40 21.27
CA ASP A 393 -22.17 -10.74 21.73
C ASP A 393 -21.34 -10.60 23.02
N ASN A 394 -21.99 -10.73 24.20
CA ASN A 394 -21.43 -10.52 25.54
C ASN A 394 -20.26 -11.48 25.90
N ASN A 395 -19.49 -11.96 24.97
CA ASN A 395 -18.30 -12.80 25.20
C ASN A 395 -17.16 -11.97 25.78
N ALA A 396 -16.60 -12.43 26.88
CA ALA A 396 -15.53 -11.74 27.63
C ALA A 396 -14.24 -11.48 26.84
N MET A 397 -14.02 -12.20 25.73
CA MET A 397 -12.94 -11.97 24.77
C MET A 397 -13.45 -12.17 23.34
N PRO A 398 -13.58 -11.12 22.55
CA PRO A 398 -14.04 -11.25 21.17
C PRO A 398 -13.01 -11.99 20.32
N LYS A 399 -13.45 -13.04 19.63
CA LYS A 399 -12.60 -13.77 18.66
C LYS A 399 -12.24 -12.92 17.43
N VAL A 400 -13.01 -11.87 17.18
CA VAL A 400 -12.80 -10.94 16.06
C VAL A 400 -12.67 -9.53 16.62
N ARG A 401 -11.58 -8.84 16.26
CA ARG A 401 -11.39 -7.41 16.54
C ARG A 401 -11.34 -6.67 15.22
N VAL A 402 -12.01 -5.52 15.14
CA VAL A 402 -12.09 -4.72 13.91
C VAL A 402 -11.69 -3.29 14.21
N ALA A 403 -10.87 -2.68 13.35
CA ALA A 403 -10.52 -1.27 13.39
C ALA A 403 -10.43 -0.66 11.99
N ALA A 404 -10.81 0.62 11.87
CA ALA A 404 -10.45 1.43 10.71
C ALA A 404 -9.02 1.97 10.88
N LEU A 405 -8.21 1.82 9.87
CA LEU A 405 -6.97 2.53 9.67
C LEU A 405 -7.28 3.75 8.79
N ASP A 406 -7.75 4.81 9.44
CA ASP A 406 -8.29 5.98 8.75
C ASP A 406 -7.16 6.89 8.26
N VAL A 407 -6.74 6.66 7.02
CA VAL A 407 -5.60 7.34 6.38
C VAL A 407 -6.02 8.41 5.36
N THR A 408 -7.30 8.52 5.03
CA THR A 408 -7.76 9.37 3.93
C THR A 408 -7.31 10.83 4.06
N LYS A 409 -7.51 11.44 5.25
CA LYS A 409 -7.14 12.85 5.48
C LYS A 409 -5.63 13.05 5.46
N LEU A 410 -4.87 12.18 6.11
CA LEU A 410 -3.41 12.30 6.15
C LEU A 410 -2.78 12.04 4.77
N ALA A 411 -3.35 11.15 3.98
CA ALA A 411 -2.94 10.87 2.60
C ALA A 411 -3.23 12.08 1.69
N MET A 412 -4.45 12.65 1.76
CA MET A 412 -4.85 13.84 1.00
C MET A 412 -3.84 15.00 1.15
N LEU A 413 -3.20 15.12 2.30
CA LEU A 413 -2.25 16.20 2.57
C LEU A 413 -0.85 15.95 1.98
N ARG A 414 -0.61 14.83 1.25
CA ARG A 414 0.71 14.44 0.76
C ARG A 414 0.81 14.33 -0.77
N PRO A 415 0.47 15.38 -1.52
CA PRO A 415 0.61 15.37 -2.98
C PRO A 415 2.07 15.18 -3.44
N ASP A 416 3.02 15.44 -2.56
CA ASP A 416 4.47 15.33 -2.76
C ASP A 416 5.00 13.89 -2.74
N GLY A 417 4.20 12.91 -2.29
CA GLY A 417 4.68 11.54 -2.06
C GLY A 417 4.54 10.57 -3.21
N HIS A 418 3.98 11.00 -4.35
CA HIS A 418 3.72 10.13 -5.50
C HIS A 418 4.92 9.97 -6.42
N PRO A 419 5.02 8.84 -7.14
CA PRO A 419 6.07 8.67 -8.14
C PRO A 419 6.05 9.71 -9.26
N GLY A 420 4.86 10.16 -9.68
CA GLY A 420 4.72 11.00 -10.85
C GLY A 420 5.39 10.34 -12.06
N PRO A 421 6.22 11.08 -12.83
CA PRO A 421 6.94 10.53 -13.97
C PRO A 421 8.05 9.55 -13.55
N TYR A 422 8.51 9.59 -12.29
CA TYR A 422 9.53 8.69 -11.74
C TYR A 422 8.99 7.29 -11.43
N MET A 423 7.77 6.96 -11.86
CA MET A 423 7.36 5.57 -12.04
C MET A 423 8.21 4.82 -13.07
N HIS A 424 8.92 5.55 -13.92
CA HIS A 424 9.89 5.05 -14.89
C HIS A 424 11.31 5.54 -14.59
N PRO A 425 12.35 4.73 -14.86
CA PRO A 425 13.74 5.13 -14.64
C PRO A 425 14.12 6.34 -15.49
N ASN A 426 14.69 7.37 -14.86
CA ASN A 426 15.23 8.57 -15.52
C ASN A 426 14.32 9.14 -16.61
N PRO A 427 13.05 9.48 -16.31
CA PRO A 427 12.03 9.79 -17.33
C PRO A 427 12.39 10.96 -18.24
N PHE A 428 13.35 11.78 -17.86
CA PHE A 428 13.80 12.98 -18.59
C PHE A 428 15.23 12.87 -19.15
N ALA A 429 15.82 11.67 -19.21
CA ALA A 429 17.16 11.47 -19.76
C ALA A 429 17.29 12.00 -21.21
N ASP A 430 16.22 11.87 -22.01
CA ASP A 430 16.16 12.34 -23.39
C ASP A 430 15.43 13.71 -23.54
N GLY A 431 15.32 14.47 -22.43
CA GLY A 431 14.58 15.73 -22.37
C GLY A 431 13.10 15.57 -22.00
N ILE A 432 12.43 16.70 -21.78
CA ILE A 432 11.01 16.74 -21.40
C ILE A 432 10.18 16.49 -22.65
N LYS A 433 9.31 15.48 -22.61
CA LYS A 433 8.33 15.14 -23.65
C LYS A 433 6.98 15.76 -23.30
N GLU A 434 6.19 16.10 -24.31
CA GLU A 434 4.83 16.63 -24.12
C GLU A 434 3.92 15.63 -23.39
N ARG A 435 4.06 14.34 -23.71
CA ARG A 435 3.33 13.25 -23.05
C ARG A 435 4.29 12.43 -22.18
N VAL A 436 3.99 12.41 -20.90
CA VAL A 436 4.74 11.67 -19.88
C VAL A 436 3.74 11.02 -18.95
N GLN A 437 3.74 9.69 -18.91
CA GLN A 437 2.91 8.94 -18.00
C GLN A 437 3.29 9.27 -16.55
N ASN A 438 2.29 9.53 -15.71
CA ASN A 438 2.47 9.83 -14.30
C ASN A 438 1.65 8.89 -13.43
N ASP A 439 2.23 8.50 -12.30
CA ASP A 439 1.51 7.83 -11.22
C ASP A 439 1.31 8.82 -10.06
N CYS A 440 0.08 9.33 -9.93
CA CYS A 440 -0.32 10.22 -8.85
C CYS A 440 -1.32 9.53 -7.89
N VAL A 441 -1.31 8.19 -7.87
CA VAL A 441 -2.15 7.32 -7.04
C VAL A 441 -1.30 6.58 -6.00
N HIS A 442 -0.30 5.83 -6.47
CA HIS A 442 0.58 5.06 -5.57
C HIS A 442 1.62 5.96 -4.90
N TRP A 443 2.23 5.43 -3.86
CA TRP A 443 3.23 6.12 -3.07
C TRP A 443 4.64 5.64 -3.42
N CYS A 444 5.59 6.58 -3.46
CA CYS A 444 7.01 6.24 -3.47
C CYS A 444 7.38 5.39 -2.25
N LEU A 445 8.36 4.51 -2.41
CA LEU A 445 8.92 3.67 -1.36
C LEU A 445 10.42 3.93 -1.19
N PRO A 446 10.86 4.42 -0.01
CA PRO A 446 10.08 4.88 1.14
C PRO A 446 9.23 6.12 0.82
N GLY A 447 8.19 6.35 1.63
CA GLY A 447 7.29 7.48 1.41
C GLY A 447 6.20 7.65 2.46
N PRO A 448 5.17 8.48 2.19
CA PRO A 448 4.09 8.77 3.14
C PRO A 448 3.33 7.54 3.64
N ILE A 449 3.24 6.50 2.83
CA ILE A 449 2.54 5.26 3.17
C ILE A 449 3.21 4.50 4.33
N ASP A 450 4.49 4.76 4.63
CA ASP A 450 5.19 4.18 5.78
C ASP A 450 4.47 4.53 7.09
N THR A 451 3.89 5.73 7.17
CA THR A 451 3.09 6.17 8.32
C THR A 451 1.83 5.32 8.55
N TRP A 452 1.25 4.73 7.50
CA TRP A 452 0.12 3.81 7.68
C TRP A 452 0.52 2.58 8.50
N ASN A 453 1.72 2.07 8.28
CA ASN A 453 2.27 0.95 9.04
C ASN A 453 2.65 1.36 10.49
N GLU A 454 3.05 2.62 10.72
CA GLU A 454 3.24 3.17 12.08
C GLU A 454 1.93 3.18 12.88
N ILE A 455 0.84 3.68 12.25
CA ILE A 455 -0.51 3.69 12.87
C ILE A 455 -1.00 2.27 13.08
N MET A 456 -0.82 1.37 12.11
CA MET A 456 -1.19 -0.04 12.22
C MET A 456 -0.50 -0.70 13.42
N LEU A 457 0.81 -0.48 13.60
CA LEU A 457 1.55 -1.00 14.74
C LEU A 457 0.97 -0.48 16.07
N ASP A 458 0.57 0.79 16.13
CA ASP A 458 -0.01 1.34 17.35
C ASP A 458 -1.40 0.74 17.66
N VAL A 459 -2.22 0.49 16.67
CA VAL A 459 -3.48 -0.26 16.81
C VAL A 459 -3.22 -1.65 17.38
N MET A 460 -2.22 -2.36 16.85
CA MET A 460 -1.82 -3.70 17.31
C MET A 460 -1.29 -3.68 18.75
N LYS A 461 -0.49 -2.69 19.13
CA LYS A 461 -0.03 -2.47 20.52
C LYS A 461 -1.19 -2.35 21.49
N ARG A 462 -2.22 -1.59 21.14
CA ARG A 462 -3.43 -1.41 21.97
C ARG A 462 -4.22 -2.69 22.10
N TRP A 463 -4.40 -3.44 21.02
CA TRP A 463 -5.06 -4.75 21.08
C TRP A 463 -4.33 -5.74 21.96
N ARG A 464 -2.99 -5.78 21.87
CA ARG A 464 -2.17 -6.63 22.75
C ARG A 464 -2.32 -6.24 24.24
N ALA A 465 -2.26 -4.95 24.55
CA ALA A 465 -2.42 -4.46 25.91
C ALA A 465 -3.80 -4.79 26.51
N SER A 466 -4.86 -4.76 25.70
CA SER A 466 -6.22 -5.13 26.12
C SER A 466 -6.38 -6.62 26.39
N SER A 467 -5.61 -7.48 25.71
CA SER A 467 -5.66 -8.94 25.88
C SER A 467 -4.85 -9.43 27.11
N MET A 468 -4.04 -8.56 27.72
CA MET A 468 -3.23 -8.88 28.92
C MET A 468 -3.92 -8.45 30.22
N LYS A 469 -5.04 -7.75 30.15
CA LYS A 469 -5.88 -7.34 31.30
C LYS A 469 -6.99 -8.33 31.53
#